data_17a21177acf1a9b8e36f432fb3d2d2de
#
_entry.id   17a21177acf1a9b8e36f432fb3d2d2de
#
_cell.length_a   1.000
_cell.length_b   1.000
_cell.length_c   1.000
_cell.angle_alpha   90.00
_cell.angle_beta   90.00
_cell.angle_gamma   90.00
#
_symmetry.space_group_name_H-M   'P 1'
#
loop_
_entity.id
_entity.type
_entity.pdbx_description
1 polymer ?
#
loop_
_entity_poly.entity_id
_entity_poly.type
_entity_poly.pdbx_seq_one_letter_code
_entity_poly.pdbx_strand_id
1 'polypeptide(L)'
;MGAPVLQFKRGQFSNLPGLRAGEPGFTTDKFDLYVGIDSTTSSNKFFGSHRYWNRETATVGSSVRVVEGSNNGSNYIELKSPNSLAQNVTYTLPATDVANGILVSDGSGNLSYTTTVTGS
;
A
#
# COMPACT_ATOMS: atom_id res chain seq x y z
N MET A 1 10.35 22.52 -32.32
CA MET A 1 11.03 21.99 -31.13
C MET A 1 9.97 21.37 -30.22
N GLY A 2 10.11 20.11 -29.85
CA GLY A 2 9.17 19.45 -28.95
C GLY A 2 9.28 19.91 -27.51
N ALA A 3 8.26 19.60 -26.69
CA ALA A 3 8.27 19.86 -25.27
C ALA A 3 9.42 19.09 -24.61
N PRO A 4 10.05 19.62 -23.53
CA PRO A 4 11.07 18.89 -22.79
C PRO A 4 10.48 17.63 -22.16
N VAL A 5 11.29 16.57 -22.13
CA VAL A 5 10.90 15.28 -21.51
C VAL A 5 11.63 15.16 -20.18
N LEU A 6 10.86 14.98 -19.11
CA LEU A 6 11.41 14.66 -17.80
C LEU A 6 11.48 13.15 -17.66
N GLN A 7 12.67 12.61 -17.45
CA GLN A 7 12.87 11.18 -17.18
C GLN A 7 13.48 10.99 -15.80
N PHE A 8 12.91 10.04 -15.06
CA PHE A 8 13.48 9.60 -13.79
C PHE A 8 14.54 8.54 -14.05
N LYS A 9 15.53 8.41 -13.17
CA LYS A 9 16.41 7.25 -13.18
C LYS A 9 15.57 5.99 -13.03
N ARG A 10 15.89 4.98 -13.82
CA ARG A 10 15.11 3.74 -13.87
C ARG A 10 16.02 2.55 -14.15
N GLY A 11 15.60 1.38 -13.74
CA GLY A 11 16.30 0.14 -13.94
C GLY A 11 15.76 -0.94 -13.02
N GLN A 12 16.34 -2.13 -13.09
CA GLN A 12 16.03 -3.18 -12.13
C GLN A 12 16.46 -2.77 -10.72
N PHE A 13 15.75 -3.24 -9.72
CA PHE A 13 16.04 -2.92 -8.31
C PHE A 13 17.49 -3.18 -7.94
N SER A 14 18.05 -4.32 -8.39
CA SER A 14 19.45 -4.68 -8.12
C SER A 14 20.47 -3.70 -8.70
N ASN A 15 20.08 -2.92 -9.69
CA ASN A 15 20.94 -1.98 -10.40
C ASN A 15 20.61 -0.51 -10.09
N LEU A 16 19.66 -0.25 -9.20
CA LEU A 16 19.29 1.12 -8.83
C LEU A 16 20.45 1.75 -8.07
N PRO A 17 21.04 2.86 -8.59
CA PRO A 17 22.17 3.50 -7.93
C PRO A 17 21.73 4.27 -6.67
N GLY A 18 22.69 4.78 -5.92
CA GLY A 18 22.42 5.79 -4.90
C GLY A 18 21.85 7.05 -5.55
N LEU A 19 20.66 7.42 -5.13
CA LEU A 19 19.98 8.60 -5.63
C LEU A 19 20.39 9.84 -4.82
N ARG A 20 20.64 10.95 -5.49
CA ARG A 20 20.93 12.23 -4.82
C ARG A 20 19.74 12.67 -3.98
N ALA A 21 19.98 13.56 -3.02
CA ALA A 21 18.90 14.11 -2.20
C ALA A 21 17.77 14.69 -3.08
N GLY A 22 16.56 14.19 -2.89
CA GLY A 22 15.37 14.59 -3.64
C GLY A 22 15.25 13.99 -5.04
N GLU A 23 16.21 13.18 -5.50
CA GLU A 23 16.17 12.58 -6.83
C GLU A 23 15.24 11.35 -6.84
N PRO A 24 14.24 11.30 -7.73
CA PRO A 24 13.38 10.12 -7.85
C PRO A 24 14.05 9.02 -8.66
N GLY A 25 13.75 7.76 -8.32
CA GLY A 25 14.17 6.59 -9.08
C GLY A 25 13.06 5.56 -9.13
N PHE A 26 12.92 4.90 -10.28
CA PHE A 26 11.85 3.93 -10.53
C PHE A 26 12.45 2.57 -10.89
N THR A 27 11.97 1.49 -10.22
CA THR A 27 12.40 0.14 -10.55
C THR A 27 11.45 -0.49 -11.58
N THR A 28 12.00 -0.94 -12.70
CA THR A 28 11.21 -1.47 -13.82
C THR A 28 10.73 -2.91 -13.60
N ASP A 29 11.35 -3.64 -12.70
CA ASP A 29 10.98 -5.01 -12.36
C ASP A 29 10.00 -5.11 -11.19
N LYS A 30 10.07 -4.16 -10.26
CA LYS A 30 9.21 -4.16 -9.05
C LYS A 30 8.17 -3.06 -9.05
N PHE A 31 8.24 -2.12 -9.98
CA PHE A 31 7.35 -0.95 -10.07
C PHE A 31 7.36 -0.11 -8.79
N ASP A 32 8.52 -0.02 -8.15
CA ASP A 32 8.72 0.75 -6.92
C ASP A 32 9.28 2.13 -7.23
N LEU A 33 8.77 3.14 -6.54
CA LEU A 33 9.29 4.51 -6.58
C LEU A 33 10.12 4.77 -5.32
N TYR A 34 11.34 5.26 -5.52
CA TYR A 34 12.26 5.66 -4.44
C TYR A 34 12.62 7.13 -4.56
N VAL A 35 13.02 7.74 -3.45
CA VAL A 35 13.58 9.08 -3.40
C VAL A 35 14.92 9.02 -2.68
N GLY A 36 15.94 9.64 -3.27
CA GLY A 36 17.29 9.68 -2.72
C GLY A 36 17.41 10.62 -1.52
N ILE A 37 18.34 10.29 -0.65
CA ILE A 37 18.65 11.09 0.55
C ILE A 37 20.08 11.66 0.48
N ASP A 38 21.07 10.83 0.12
CA ASP A 38 22.49 11.21 0.24
C ASP A 38 23.41 10.56 -0.78
N SER A 39 22.90 10.10 -1.90
CA SER A 39 23.66 9.40 -2.95
C SER A 39 24.12 7.99 -2.57
N THR A 40 23.66 7.44 -1.44
CA THR A 40 23.95 6.06 -1.03
C THR A 40 22.75 5.17 -1.36
N THR A 41 22.98 4.02 -2.00
CA THR A 41 21.91 3.11 -2.41
C THR A 41 21.06 2.66 -1.22
N SER A 42 21.69 2.33 -0.09
CA SER A 42 20.96 1.90 1.12
C SER A 42 20.15 3.01 1.78
N SER A 43 20.41 4.27 1.44
CA SER A 43 19.65 5.42 1.96
C SER A 43 18.46 5.81 1.08
N ASN A 44 18.30 5.19 -0.09
CA ASN A 44 17.13 5.44 -0.94
C ASN A 44 15.87 5.10 -0.17
N LYS A 45 14.93 6.03 -0.09
CA LYS A 45 13.67 5.84 0.64
C LYS A 45 12.57 5.37 -0.29
N PHE A 46 11.95 4.28 0.06
CA PHE A 46 10.76 3.76 -0.63
C PHE A 46 9.61 4.75 -0.50
N PHE A 47 9.01 5.13 -1.61
CA PHE A 47 7.88 6.06 -1.63
C PHE A 47 6.56 5.36 -1.91
N GLY A 48 6.51 4.45 -2.86
CA GLY A 48 5.29 3.72 -3.19
C GLY A 48 5.48 2.74 -4.34
N SER A 49 4.51 1.86 -4.51
CA SER A 49 4.57 0.81 -5.51
C SER A 49 3.18 0.36 -5.92
N HIS A 50 3.03 0.02 -7.20
CA HIS A 50 1.84 -0.64 -7.70
C HIS A 50 1.58 -1.99 -7.01
N ARG A 51 2.61 -2.62 -6.44
CA ARG A 51 2.45 -3.89 -5.71
C ARG A 51 1.59 -3.77 -4.46
N TYR A 52 1.58 -2.57 -3.85
CA TYR A 52 0.90 -2.34 -2.57
C TYR A 52 -0.44 -1.62 -2.73
N TRP A 53 -0.55 -0.78 -3.75
CA TRP A 53 -1.76 0.01 -3.99
C TRP A 53 -2.27 -0.27 -5.40
N ASN A 54 -3.50 -0.74 -5.50
CA ASN A 54 -4.13 -1.00 -6.78
C ASN A 54 -5.25 0.01 -7.00
N ARG A 55 -5.17 0.71 -8.09
CA ARG A 55 -6.21 1.63 -8.51
C ARG A 55 -7.42 0.86 -9.01
N GLU A 56 -8.59 1.47 -8.86
CA GLU A 56 -9.84 0.94 -9.39
C GLU A 56 -9.83 0.85 -10.92
N THR A 57 -10.61 -0.07 -11.44
CA THR A 57 -10.96 -0.16 -12.85
C THR A 57 -12.48 -0.03 -13.00
N ALA A 58 -13.01 -0.14 -14.22
CA ALA A 58 -14.44 -0.07 -14.45
C ALA A 58 -15.25 -1.14 -13.68
N THR A 59 -14.61 -2.28 -13.36
CA THR A 59 -15.30 -3.43 -12.76
C THR A 59 -14.66 -3.95 -11.48
N VAL A 60 -13.59 -3.32 -11.02
CA VAL A 60 -12.84 -3.78 -9.85
C VAL A 60 -12.51 -2.59 -8.95
N GLY A 61 -12.89 -2.69 -7.67
CA GLY A 61 -12.57 -1.66 -6.68
C GLY A 61 -11.07 -1.58 -6.38
N SER A 62 -10.64 -0.43 -5.89
CA SER A 62 -9.24 -0.24 -5.46
C SER A 62 -8.91 -1.07 -4.22
N SER A 63 -7.63 -1.28 -3.98
CA SER A 63 -7.17 -2.10 -2.86
C SER A 63 -5.81 -1.67 -2.32
N VAL A 64 -5.54 -2.09 -1.09
CA VAL A 64 -4.23 -1.98 -0.44
C VAL A 64 -3.76 -3.38 -0.07
N ARG A 65 -2.50 -3.69 -0.36
CA ARG A 65 -1.87 -4.98 -0.09
C ARG A 65 -0.75 -4.86 0.95
N VAL A 66 -0.70 -5.84 1.83
CA VAL A 66 0.41 -6.05 2.76
C VAL A 66 1.11 -7.33 2.32
N VAL A 67 2.33 -7.20 1.81
CA VAL A 67 3.09 -8.30 1.18
C VAL A 67 3.98 -8.96 2.22
N GLU A 68 4.11 -10.29 2.15
CA GLU A 68 5.00 -11.04 3.04
C GLU A 68 6.48 -10.69 2.84
N GLY A 69 7.34 -11.11 3.77
CA GLY A 69 8.78 -10.91 3.66
C GLY A 69 9.34 -11.55 2.38
N SER A 70 10.21 -10.82 1.68
CA SER A 70 10.71 -11.21 0.35
C SER A 70 11.45 -12.56 0.32
N ASN A 71 11.97 -13.02 1.48
CA ASN A 71 12.60 -14.34 1.58
C ASN A 71 11.60 -15.50 1.57
N ASN A 72 10.32 -15.22 1.78
CA ASN A 72 9.28 -16.22 1.90
C ASN A 72 8.39 -16.32 0.64
N GLY A 73 8.51 -15.37 -0.27
CA GLY A 73 7.72 -15.36 -1.50
C GLY A 73 7.15 -14.01 -1.84
N SER A 74 5.97 -14.03 -2.45
CA SER A 74 5.29 -12.81 -2.92
C SER A 74 3.79 -12.79 -2.59
N ASN A 75 3.36 -13.62 -1.63
CA ASN A 75 1.96 -13.63 -1.19
C ASN A 75 1.64 -12.38 -0.38
N TYR A 76 0.37 -12.05 -0.27
CA TYR A 76 -0.07 -10.82 0.39
C TYR A 76 -1.45 -11.00 1.03
N ILE A 77 -1.74 -10.13 1.99
CA ILE A 77 -3.08 -9.87 2.49
C ILE A 77 -3.59 -8.61 1.80
N GLU A 78 -4.84 -8.60 1.35
CA GLU A 78 -5.42 -7.50 0.61
C GLU A 78 -6.71 -7.01 1.27
N LEU A 79 -6.80 -5.68 1.45
CA LEU A 79 -8.03 -4.98 1.77
C LEU A 79 -8.54 -4.34 0.50
N LYS A 80 -9.75 -4.68 0.09
CA LYS A 80 -10.28 -4.31 -1.21
C LYS A 80 -11.71 -3.78 -1.09
N SER A 81 -11.98 -2.71 -1.83
CA SER A 81 -13.34 -2.22 -1.98
C SER A 81 -14.15 -3.17 -2.86
N PRO A 82 -15.45 -3.38 -2.58
CA PRO A 82 -16.31 -4.13 -3.49
C PRO A 82 -16.42 -3.38 -4.83
N ASN A 83 -16.91 -4.09 -5.84
CA ASN A 83 -17.10 -3.52 -7.17
C ASN A 83 -18.10 -2.36 -7.16
N SER A 84 -19.12 -2.44 -6.31
CA SER A 84 -20.17 -1.42 -6.20
C SER A 84 -20.52 -1.15 -4.75
N LEU A 85 -20.63 0.12 -4.41
CA LEU A 85 -21.06 0.60 -3.09
C LEU A 85 -22.29 1.47 -3.28
N ALA A 86 -23.29 1.30 -2.42
CA ALA A 86 -24.49 2.14 -2.42
C ALA A 86 -24.21 3.55 -1.91
N GLN A 87 -23.21 3.70 -1.05
CA GLN A 87 -22.79 4.97 -0.46
C GLN A 87 -21.33 4.88 0.02
N ASN A 88 -20.74 5.99 0.40
CA ASN A 88 -19.44 5.99 1.04
C ASN A 88 -19.52 5.29 2.40
N VAL A 89 -18.56 4.43 2.68
CA VAL A 89 -18.44 3.73 3.96
C VAL A 89 -17.09 4.08 4.56
N THR A 90 -17.10 4.55 5.80
CA THR A 90 -15.87 4.80 6.57
C THR A 90 -15.83 3.84 7.75
N TYR A 91 -14.75 3.08 7.87
CA TYR A 91 -14.51 2.24 9.04
C TYR A 91 -13.50 2.91 9.95
N THR A 92 -13.92 3.21 11.19
CA THR A 92 -13.04 3.76 12.22
C THR A 92 -12.52 2.62 13.08
N LEU A 93 -11.20 2.44 13.09
CA LEU A 93 -10.56 1.37 13.85
C LEU A 93 -10.67 1.61 15.36
N PRO A 94 -10.66 0.54 16.19
CA PRO A 94 -10.65 0.70 17.65
C PRO A 94 -9.42 1.46 18.13
N ALA A 95 -9.57 2.22 19.22
CA ALA A 95 -8.47 2.98 19.82
C ALA A 95 -7.50 2.09 20.61
N THR A 96 -7.92 0.91 21.02
CA THR A 96 -7.12 -0.03 21.84
C THR A 96 -7.29 -1.45 21.34
N ASP A 97 -6.33 -2.30 21.67
CA ASP A 97 -6.41 -3.74 21.42
C ASP A 97 -7.02 -4.46 22.64
N VAL A 98 -7.67 -5.59 22.41
CA VAL A 98 -8.30 -6.41 23.45
C VAL A 98 -7.94 -7.88 23.23
N ALA A 99 -7.35 -8.51 24.26
CA ALA A 99 -6.98 -9.92 24.20
C ALA A 99 -8.23 -10.79 23.94
N ASN A 100 -8.14 -11.71 22.97
CA ASN A 100 -9.25 -12.54 22.51
C ASN A 100 -10.43 -11.74 22.00
N GLY A 101 -10.18 -10.52 21.55
CA GLY A 101 -11.22 -9.64 21.01
C GLY A 101 -11.70 -10.08 19.63
N ILE A 102 -13.00 -9.91 19.43
CA ILE A 102 -13.65 -10.09 18.13
C ILE A 102 -13.97 -8.70 17.60
N LEU A 103 -13.51 -8.40 16.39
CA LEU A 103 -13.79 -7.11 15.76
C LEU A 103 -15.22 -7.08 15.25
N VAL A 104 -15.99 -6.11 15.71
CA VAL A 104 -17.39 -5.92 15.34
C VAL A 104 -17.64 -4.50 14.85
N SER A 105 -18.70 -4.33 14.04
CA SER A 105 -19.16 -3.04 13.56
C SER A 105 -20.50 -2.70 14.22
N ASP A 106 -20.68 -1.41 14.52
CA ASP A 106 -21.94 -0.89 15.05
C ASP A 106 -23.01 -0.60 14.00
N GLY A 107 -22.70 -0.87 12.73
CA GLY A 107 -23.58 -0.56 11.59
C GLY A 107 -23.41 0.85 11.05
N SER A 108 -22.62 1.69 11.71
CA SER A 108 -22.32 3.07 11.29
C SER A 108 -20.84 3.26 10.95
N GLY A 109 -20.09 2.14 10.83
CA GLY A 109 -18.66 2.17 10.47
C GLY A 109 -17.72 2.24 11.64
N ASN A 110 -18.17 2.36 12.89
CA ASN A 110 -17.30 2.30 14.04
C ASN A 110 -16.99 0.85 14.39
N LEU A 111 -15.71 0.50 14.40
CA LEU A 111 -15.24 -0.83 14.76
C LEU A 111 -14.79 -0.84 16.22
N SER A 112 -15.15 -1.89 16.92
CA SER A 112 -14.74 -2.11 18.31
C SER A 112 -14.48 -3.58 18.56
N TYR A 113 -13.87 -3.89 19.71
CA TYR A 113 -13.68 -5.28 20.11
C TYR A 113 -14.70 -5.69 21.15
N THR A 114 -15.20 -6.90 21.03
CA THR A 114 -15.99 -7.60 22.07
C THR A 114 -15.32 -8.95 22.36
N THR A 115 -15.50 -9.45 23.59
CA THR A 115 -15.05 -10.80 23.96
C THR A 115 -16.20 -11.79 23.98
N THR A 116 -17.42 -11.33 23.72
CA THR A 116 -18.62 -12.19 23.72
C THR A 116 -19.36 -12.03 22.40
N VAL A 117 -19.86 -13.16 21.86
CA VAL A 117 -20.77 -13.16 20.72
C VAL A 117 -22.19 -13.26 21.26
N THR A 118 -23.00 -12.23 20.99
CA THR A 118 -24.44 -12.27 21.28
C THR A 118 -25.15 -12.72 20.02
N GLY A 119 -25.60 -13.97 20.02
CA GLY A 119 -26.46 -14.51 18.98
C GLY A 119 -27.93 -14.41 19.38
N SER A 120 -28.80 -14.24 18.38
CA SER A 120 -30.23 -14.32 18.58
C SER A 120 -30.71 -15.75 18.37
#